data_49fc8a712680ff6ad8d610c805957015
#
_entry.id   49fc8a712680ff6ad8d610c805957015
#
_cell.length_a   1.000
_cell.length_b   1.000
_cell.length_c   1.000
_cell.angle_alpha   90.00
_cell.angle_beta   90.00
_cell.angle_gamma   90.00
#
_symmetry.space_group_name_H-M   'P 1'
#
loop_
_entity.id
_entity.type
_entity.pdbx_description
1 polymer ?
#
loop_
_entity_poly.entity_id
_entity_poly.type
_entity_poly.pdbx_seq_one_letter_code
_entity_poly.pdbx_strand_id
1 'polypeptide(L)'
;PAMSFHYLPPEIRVQVYKEYFTQEGGYHYNHDTGRLTLVDGNPIDLALTSTSRLIAQETCGLPLSLNTVHFSTGCPERLKLASWCIYYLMKDRTRHHHWAFEHLGIFLTPEVYETVAQRYPGFTRIMDQMIARPSVINRHNPVYVFDSGAAPSLVEDASQLLLRTILRVHGHSRVADAIYEAWDHHGLTRRSRPSDPFEVLLLDHQEWAMPSKRLAKKLARKLADVSEFWGRPPNLSFPDRFLGTRNKSRDCKFRYSAAAAAISFLKQMPRNVRLGLKKLKLLEDQPSAHRAPGHGRGLIPFCVENPSLKVERKVSLFGNLLQCYGQSSRKLFHESIPCVLSTWLVEALALPSAGMPPGSFSLVIDGEPAPDQASEIFQAFMQRPAALQAAFDEASARGYFGKTLSFLERVFHPCYLLEDFPRAMELLNNKDDTLITSNFHPGDPWDIEQTVLDRQRVDYVTWGCQWYIFPNIGYDYLDDPIIPKDAFGAAENFTY
;
A
#
# COMPACT_ATOMS: atom_id res chain seq x y z
N PRO A 1 -34.49 -51.71 1.03
CA PRO A 1 -33.14 -51.32 0.61
C PRO A 1 -32.96 -49.84 0.83
N ALA A 2 -31.92 -49.47 1.57
CA ALA A 2 -31.58 -48.06 1.78
C ALA A 2 -31.22 -47.45 0.44
N MET A 3 -31.91 -46.39 0.03
CA MET A 3 -31.60 -45.66 -1.21
C MET A 3 -30.18 -45.09 -1.09
N SER A 4 -29.26 -45.50 -1.95
CA SER A 4 -27.90 -44.93 -1.94
C SER A 4 -27.94 -43.51 -2.45
N PHE A 5 -27.17 -42.58 -1.87
CA PHE A 5 -27.05 -41.19 -2.25
C PHE A 5 -26.74 -41.03 -3.75
N HIS A 6 -26.05 -41.98 -4.37
CA HIS A 6 -25.72 -41.98 -5.80
C HIS A 6 -26.91 -42.12 -6.71
N TYR A 7 -28.05 -42.65 -6.24
CA TYR A 7 -29.29 -42.79 -7.01
C TYR A 7 -30.13 -41.51 -7.02
N LEU A 8 -29.77 -40.49 -6.25
CA LEU A 8 -30.42 -39.20 -6.28
C LEU A 8 -30.08 -38.48 -7.61
N PRO A 9 -31.03 -37.77 -8.21
CA PRO A 9 -30.75 -36.90 -9.35
C PRO A 9 -29.62 -35.92 -9.04
N PRO A 10 -28.77 -35.56 -10.04
CA PRO A 10 -27.66 -34.62 -9.84
C PRO A 10 -28.09 -33.29 -9.21
N GLU A 11 -29.28 -32.79 -9.59
CA GLU A 11 -29.84 -31.54 -9.04
C GLU A 11 -30.08 -31.62 -7.54
N ILE A 12 -30.58 -32.74 -7.05
CA ILE A 12 -30.82 -32.98 -5.62
C ILE A 12 -29.49 -33.14 -4.86
N ARG A 13 -28.51 -33.84 -5.47
CA ARG A 13 -27.18 -33.94 -4.86
C ARG A 13 -26.52 -32.55 -4.74
N VAL A 14 -26.65 -31.69 -5.77
CA VAL A 14 -26.14 -30.32 -5.73
C VAL A 14 -26.81 -29.48 -4.63
N GLN A 15 -28.10 -29.66 -4.38
CA GLN A 15 -28.79 -29.00 -3.25
C GLN A 15 -28.20 -29.45 -1.91
N VAL A 16 -28.04 -30.77 -1.74
CA VAL A 16 -27.42 -31.33 -0.51
C VAL A 16 -26.00 -30.79 -0.33
N TYR A 17 -25.19 -30.72 -1.40
CA TYR A 17 -23.85 -30.14 -1.34
C TYR A 17 -23.87 -28.67 -0.93
N LYS A 18 -24.82 -27.89 -1.46
CA LYS A 18 -24.96 -26.46 -1.08
C LYS A 18 -25.28 -26.33 0.41
N GLU A 19 -26.25 -27.07 0.91
CA GLU A 19 -26.60 -27.06 2.33
C GLU A 19 -25.42 -27.49 3.23
N TYR A 20 -24.72 -28.55 2.82
CA TYR A 20 -23.57 -29.07 3.58
C TYR A 20 -22.39 -28.12 3.64
N PHE A 21 -22.04 -27.46 2.51
CA PHE A 21 -20.83 -26.64 2.44
C PHE A 21 -21.08 -25.16 2.73
N THR A 22 -22.31 -24.66 2.70
CA THR A 22 -22.58 -23.27 3.06
C THR A 22 -22.40 -23.08 4.56
N GLN A 23 -21.52 -22.13 4.91
CA GLN A 23 -21.21 -21.82 6.29
C GLN A 23 -21.58 -20.39 6.60
N GLU A 24 -22.31 -20.17 7.68
CA GLU A 24 -22.56 -18.84 8.20
C GLU A 24 -21.24 -18.19 8.60
N GLY A 25 -20.97 -16.93 8.14
CA GLY A 25 -19.71 -16.25 8.36
C GLY A 25 -18.57 -16.64 7.40
N GLY A 26 -18.77 -17.68 6.56
CA GLY A 26 -17.76 -18.09 5.57
C GLY A 26 -16.51 -18.75 6.15
N TYR A 27 -15.40 -18.67 5.44
CA TYR A 27 -14.11 -19.23 5.83
C TYR A 27 -13.11 -18.15 6.21
N HIS A 28 -12.33 -18.37 7.26
CA HIS A 28 -11.35 -17.45 7.79
C HIS A 28 -9.93 -18.00 7.66
N TYR A 29 -9.00 -17.19 7.16
CA TYR A 29 -7.61 -17.59 7.07
C TYR A 29 -6.92 -17.51 8.44
N ASN A 30 -6.40 -18.63 8.89
CA ASN A 30 -5.62 -18.73 10.11
C ASN A 30 -4.13 -18.54 9.78
N HIS A 31 -3.53 -17.46 10.28
CA HIS A 31 -2.15 -17.09 10.01
C HIS A 31 -1.13 -18.08 10.57
N ASP A 32 -1.41 -18.74 11.70
CA ASP A 32 -0.48 -19.65 12.37
C ASP A 32 -0.39 -20.98 11.64
N THR A 33 -1.52 -21.51 11.22
CA THR A 33 -1.60 -22.78 10.50
C THR A 33 -1.43 -22.62 8.98
N GLY A 34 -1.72 -21.44 8.44
CA GLY A 34 -1.75 -21.17 7.01
C GLY A 34 -2.94 -21.83 6.29
N ARG A 35 -3.99 -22.18 7.03
CA ARG A 35 -5.19 -22.89 6.54
C ARG A 35 -6.45 -22.05 6.73
N LEU A 36 -7.50 -22.43 6.02
CA LEU A 36 -8.84 -21.92 6.24
C LEU A 36 -9.51 -22.67 7.39
N THR A 37 -10.26 -21.93 8.19
CA THR A 37 -11.07 -22.44 9.31
C THR A 37 -12.47 -21.84 9.24
N LEU A 38 -13.38 -22.31 10.06
CA LEU A 38 -14.65 -21.63 10.34
C LEU A 38 -14.40 -20.38 11.21
N VAL A 39 -15.42 -19.57 11.40
CA VAL A 39 -15.40 -18.33 12.22
C VAL A 39 -14.93 -18.60 13.66
N ASP A 40 -15.31 -19.73 14.22
CA ASP A 40 -14.94 -20.18 15.57
C ASP A 40 -13.54 -20.82 15.66
N GLY A 41 -12.80 -20.87 14.55
CA GLY A 41 -11.46 -21.46 14.45
C GLY A 41 -11.47 -22.98 14.22
N ASN A 42 -12.63 -23.62 14.18
CA ASN A 42 -12.73 -25.04 13.92
C ASN A 42 -12.33 -25.39 12.47
N PRO A 43 -11.81 -26.61 12.22
CA PRO A 43 -11.53 -27.08 10.88
C PRO A 43 -12.80 -27.13 10.01
N ILE A 44 -12.65 -26.83 8.72
CA ILE A 44 -13.72 -26.99 7.73
C ILE A 44 -14.00 -28.48 7.55
N ASP A 45 -15.26 -28.87 7.64
CA ASP A 45 -15.65 -30.25 7.35
C ASP A 45 -15.69 -30.47 5.82
N LEU A 46 -14.76 -31.30 5.36
CA LEU A 46 -14.66 -31.75 3.97
C LEU A 46 -14.83 -33.25 3.84
N ALA A 47 -15.33 -33.94 4.89
CA ALA A 47 -15.45 -35.39 4.89
C ALA A 47 -16.27 -35.92 3.72
N LEU A 48 -17.33 -35.20 3.34
CA LEU A 48 -18.17 -35.56 2.19
C LEU A 48 -17.37 -35.66 0.88
N THR A 49 -16.37 -34.79 0.67
CA THR A 49 -15.53 -34.82 -0.53
C THR A 49 -14.67 -36.09 -0.65
N SER A 50 -14.47 -36.80 0.47
CA SER A 50 -13.64 -37.99 0.53
C SER A 50 -14.45 -39.30 0.43
N THR A 51 -15.77 -39.24 0.34
CA THR A 51 -16.65 -40.43 0.41
C THR A 51 -16.66 -41.24 -0.89
N SER A 52 -16.56 -40.60 -2.07
CA SER A 52 -16.44 -41.28 -3.34
C SER A 52 -15.80 -40.39 -4.41
N ARG A 53 -15.25 -41.00 -5.49
CA ARG A 53 -14.67 -40.25 -6.63
C ARG A 53 -15.69 -39.35 -7.32
N LEU A 54 -16.94 -39.81 -7.46
CA LEU A 54 -18.01 -39.03 -8.07
C LEU A 54 -18.29 -37.77 -7.23
N ILE A 55 -18.48 -37.92 -5.93
CA ILE A 55 -18.73 -36.79 -5.04
C ILE A 55 -17.54 -35.83 -5.00
N ALA A 56 -16.32 -36.34 -4.97
CA ALA A 56 -15.11 -35.52 -5.04
C ALA A 56 -15.06 -34.67 -6.33
N GLN A 57 -15.48 -35.22 -7.48
CA GLN A 57 -15.55 -34.50 -8.74
C GLN A 57 -16.68 -33.45 -8.74
N GLU A 58 -17.88 -33.82 -8.27
CA GLU A 58 -19.04 -32.94 -8.22
C GLU A 58 -18.85 -31.78 -7.24
N THR A 59 -18.10 -31.99 -6.16
CA THR A 59 -17.86 -30.99 -5.10
C THR A 59 -16.56 -30.21 -5.27
N CYS A 60 -15.78 -30.48 -6.34
CA CYS A 60 -14.52 -29.79 -6.60
C CYS A 60 -14.73 -28.26 -6.71
N GLY A 61 -14.09 -27.50 -5.81
CA GLY A 61 -14.19 -26.03 -5.75
C GLY A 61 -15.52 -25.50 -5.19
N LEU A 62 -16.52 -26.35 -4.99
CA LEU A 62 -17.86 -25.95 -4.52
C LEU A 62 -17.80 -25.26 -3.12
N PRO A 63 -17.07 -25.75 -2.11
CA PRO A 63 -16.97 -25.09 -0.81
C PRO A 63 -16.50 -23.65 -0.92
N LEU A 64 -15.52 -23.36 -1.79
CA LEU A 64 -14.99 -22.02 -1.99
C LEU A 64 -15.91 -21.13 -2.85
N SER A 65 -16.73 -21.73 -3.72
CA SER A 65 -17.68 -20.98 -4.53
C SER A 65 -18.93 -20.53 -3.77
N LEU A 66 -19.26 -21.23 -2.69
CA LEU A 66 -20.41 -20.94 -1.85
C LEU A 66 -20.10 -19.97 -0.71
N ASN A 67 -18.86 -19.96 -0.27
CA ASN A 67 -18.46 -19.21 0.92
C ASN A 67 -17.55 -18.02 0.59
N THR A 68 -17.72 -16.96 1.34
CA THR A 68 -16.76 -15.85 1.35
C THR A 68 -15.51 -16.27 2.12
N VAL A 69 -14.33 -15.99 1.57
CA VAL A 69 -13.07 -16.23 2.27
C VAL A 69 -12.54 -14.93 2.84
N HIS A 70 -12.32 -14.91 4.14
CA HIS A 70 -11.89 -13.75 4.90
C HIS A 70 -10.41 -13.85 5.24
N PHE A 71 -9.69 -12.75 5.00
CA PHE A 71 -8.30 -12.55 5.44
C PHE A 71 -8.27 -11.32 6.33
N SER A 72 -7.52 -11.36 7.41
CA SER A 72 -7.23 -10.21 8.27
C SER A 72 -5.75 -9.86 8.23
N THR A 73 -5.39 -8.70 8.77
CA THR A 73 -3.99 -8.34 9.00
C THR A 73 -3.39 -9.29 10.03
N GLY A 74 -2.19 -9.78 9.82
CA GLY A 74 -1.61 -10.76 10.73
C GLY A 74 -0.10 -10.86 10.68
N CYS A 75 0.48 -11.40 11.76
CA CYS A 75 1.90 -11.66 11.86
C CYS A 75 2.14 -13.09 12.35
N PRO A 76 2.19 -14.07 11.43
CA PRO A 76 2.52 -15.44 11.83
C PRO A 76 3.87 -15.47 12.52
N GLU A 77 3.98 -16.13 13.68
CA GLU A 77 5.21 -16.21 14.47
C GLU A 77 6.42 -16.62 13.63
N ARG A 78 6.21 -17.59 12.73
CA ARG A 78 7.24 -18.11 11.81
C ARG A 78 7.78 -17.07 10.82
N LEU A 79 7.06 -15.97 10.58
CA LEU A 79 7.38 -14.95 9.58
C LEU A 79 7.76 -13.59 10.19
N LYS A 80 7.74 -13.42 11.51
CA LYS A 80 8.07 -12.15 12.19
C LYS A 80 9.43 -11.59 11.75
N LEU A 81 10.47 -12.43 11.77
CA LEU A 81 11.79 -12.02 11.32
C LEU A 81 11.79 -11.62 9.84
N ALA A 82 11.05 -12.35 9.02
CA ALA A 82 10.96 -12.06 7.59
C ALA A 82 10.29 -10.71 7.34
N SER A 83 9.18 -10.44 8.03
CA SER A 83 8.47 -9.17 7.95
C SER A 83 9.37 -8.00 8.37
N TRP A 84 10.08 -8.16 9.48
CA TRP A 84 11.02 -7.14 9.96
C TRP A 84 12.13 -6.84 8.93
N CYS A 85 12.79 -7.89 8.40
CA CYS A 85 13.83 -7.71 7.39
C CYS A 85 13.34 -6.97 6.15
N ILE A 86 12.14 -7.31 5.67
CA ILE A 86 11.57 -6.68 4.48
C ILE A 86 11.16 -5.24 4.75
N TYR A 87 10.57 -4.96 5.90
CA TYR A 87 10.22 -3.57 6.27
C TYR A 87 11.44 -2.65 6.16
N TYR A 88 12.55 -3.02 6.78
CA TYR A 88 13.76 -2.20 6.72
C TYR A 88 14.38 -2.16 5.31
N LEU A 89 14.36 -3.29 4.61
CA LEU A 89 14.86 -3.37 3.24
C LEU A 89 14.08 -2.43 2.31
N MET A 90 12.76 -2.43 2.40
CA MET A 90 11.91 -1.56 1.56
C MET A 90 12.05 -0.08 1.94
N LYS A 91 12.17 0.22 3.23
CA LYS A 91 12.45 1.58 3.71
C LYS A 91 13.80 2.09 3.18
N ASP A 92 14.84 1.25 3.24
CA ASP A 92 16.16 1.62 2.71
C ASP A 92 16.14 1.73 1.19
N ARG A 93 15.50 0.80 0.48
CA ARG A 93 15.35 0.85 -0.98
C ARG A 93 14.74 2.18 -1.44
N THR A 94 13.71 2.65 -0.78
CA THR A 94 13.10 3.97 -1.04
C THR A 94 14.14 5.08 -0.93
N ARG A 95 14.90 5.12 0.17
CA ARG A 95 15.95 6.12 0.38
C ARG A 95 17.04 6.05 -0.69
N HIS A 96 17.43 4.84 -1.07
CA HIS A 96 18.45 4.59 -2.10
C HIS A 96 17.99 5.03 -3.48
N HIS A 97 16.71 4.84 -3.82
CA HIS A 97 16.14 5.36 -5.07
C HIS A 97 16.28 6.89 -5.15
N HIS A 98 15.90 7.61 -4.09
CA HIS A 98 16.03 9.07 -4.07
C HIS A 98 17.47 9.50 -4.40
N TRP A 99 18.41 8.93 -3.66
CA TRP A 99 19.81 9.28 -3.82
C TRP A 99 20.36 8.89 -5.21
N ALA A 100 20.05 7.69 -5.68
CA ALA A 100 20.48 7.22 -6.99
C ALA A 100 19.96 8.15 -8.12
N PHE A 101 18.70 8.55 -8.03
CA PHE A 101 18.11 9.42 -9.05
C PHE A 101 18.69 10.82 -9.09
N GLU A 102 19.20 11.34 -7.99
CA GLU A 102 19.97 12.60 -7.99
C GLU A 102 21.22 12.52 -8.87
N HIS A 103 21.82 11.34 -9.03
CA HIS A 103 23.06 11.12 -9.77
C HIS A 103 22.89 10.44 -11.13
N LEU A 104 21.73 9.86 -11.41
CA LEU A 104 21.48 9.14 -12.65
C LEU A 104 20.97 10.00 -13.80
N GLY A 105 20.74 11.29 -13.57
CA GLY A 105 20.25 12.22 -14.60
C GLY A 105 21.13 12.29 -15.85
N ILE A 106 22.46 12.14 -15.69
CA ILE A 106 23.44 12.15 -16.81
C ILE A 106 23.29 10.94 -17.76
N PHE A 107 22.59 9.89 -17.34
CA PHE A 107 22.33 8.68 -18.12
C PHE A 107 20.96 8.69 -18.81
N LEU A 108 20.20 9.76 -18.68
CA LEU A 108 18.88 9.92 -19.33
C LEU A 108 19.03 10.30 -20.80
N THR A 109 19.47 9.34 -21.61
CA THR A 109 19.46 9.51 -23.07
C THR A 109 18.02 9.46 -23.63
N PRO A 110 17.79 9.98 -24.86
CA PRO A 110 16.47 9.89 -25.49
C PRO A 110 15.88 8.46 -25.50
N GLU A 111 16.71 7.43 -25.75
CA GLU A 111 16.28 6.02 -25.73
C GLU A 111 15.76 5.61 -24.35
N VAL A 112 16.47 5.97 -23.28
CA VAL A 112 16.07 5.66 -21.90
C VAL A 112 14.78 6.38 -21.55
N TYR A 113 14.73 7.68 -21.89
CA TYR A 113 13.59 8.54 -21.62
C TYR A 113 12.32 8.01 -22.30
N GLU A 114 12.38 7.76 -23.60
CA GLU A 114 11.24 7.27 -24.39
C GLU A 114 10.73 5.90 -23.91
N THR A 115 11.66 4.98 -23.57
CA THR A 115 11.29 3.66 -23.05
C THR A 115 10.43 3.75 -21.80
N VAL A 116 10.76 4.66 -20.89
CA VAL A 116 10.01 4.85 -19.63
C VAL A 116 8.74 5.67 -19.87
N ALA A 117 8.82 6.73 -20.68
CA ALA A 117 7.71 7.61 -20.99
C ALA A 117 6.54 6.89 -21.66
N GLN A 118 6.84 5.95 -22.58
CA GLN A 118 5.81 5.14 -23.24
C GLN A 118 4.98 4.30 -22.25
N ARG A 119 5.60 3.80 -21.18
CA ARG A 119 4.92 2.94 -20.22
C ARG A 119 4.37 3.71 -19.02
N TYR A 120 5.05 4.77 -18.60
CA TYR A 120 4.71 5.60 -17.45
C TYR A 120 4.78 7.11 -17.81
N PRO A 121 3.79 7.62 -18.57
CA PRO A 121 3.81 9.02 -19.01
C PRO A 121 3.90 10.03 -17.86
N GLY A 122 3.24 9.78 -16.73
CA GLY A 122 3.30 10.63 -15.54
C GLY A 122 4.69 10.72 -14.89
N PHE A 123 5.58 9.75 -15.17
CA PHE A 123 6.92 9.71 -14.61
C PHE A 123 7.92 10.62 -15.38
N THR A 124 7.56 11.10 -16.57
CA THR A 124 8.40 12.02 -17.38
C THR A 124 8.80 13.25 -16.59
N ARG A 125 7.88 13.78 -15.79
CA ARG A 125 8.09 14.95 -14.95
C ARG A 125 9.26 14.76 -13.96
N ILE A 126 9.45 13.55 -13.43
CA ILE A 126 10.59 13.21 -12.57
C ILE A 126 11.86 13.14 -13.40
N MET A 127 11.82 12.51 -14.57
CA MET A 127 12.98 12.43 -15.48
C MET A 127 13.43 13.81 -15.94
N ASP A 128 12.51 14.73 -16.24
CA ASP A 128 12.83 16.13 -16.59
C ASP A 128 13.58 16.83 -15.46
N GLN A 129 13.19 16.56 -14.20
CA GLN A 129 13.91 17.12 -13.05
C GLN A 129 15.32 16.54 -12.90
N MET A 130 15.48 15.23 -13.12
CA MET A 130 16.80 14.60 -13.10
C MET A 130 17.72 15.18 -14.15
N ILE A 131 17.19 15.54 -15.34
CA ILE A 131 17.94 16.21 -16.43
C ILE A 131 18.27 17.66 -16.04
N ALA A 132 17.32 18.39 -15.50
CA ALA A 132 17.48 19.83 -15.18
C ALA A 132 18.46 20.09 -14.02
N ARG A 133 18.73 19.09 -13.18
CA ARG A 133 19.60 19.20 -12.00
C ARG A 133 20.70 18.14 -11.98
N PRO A 134 21.63 18.12 -12.95
CA PRO A 134 22.80 17.27 -12.82
C PRO A 134 23.68 17.83 -11.69
N SER A 135 23.65 17.17 -10.52
CA SER A 135 24.63 17.35 -9.42
C SER A 135 24.54 18.58 -8.50
N VAL A 136 23.46 19.29 -8.36
CA VAL A 136 23.32 20.25 -7.27
C VAL A 136 22.61 19.63 -6.07
N ILE A 137 23.39 18.99 -5.20
CA ILE A 137 22.90 18.54 -3.91
C ILE A 137 22.65 19.77 -3.05
N ASN A 138 21.43 20.22 -3.05
CA ASN A 138 20.96 21.09 -1.99
C ASN A 138 20.65 20.20 -0.79
N ARG A 139 21.57 20.12 0.19
CA ARG A 139 21.44 19.32 1.42
C ARG A 139 20.15 19.59 2.21
N HIS A 140 19.44 20.65 1.87
CA HIS A 140 18.24 21.13 2.56
C HIS A 140 16.92 20.80 1.81
N ASN A 141 16.99 20.29 0.59
CA ASN A 141 15.80 19.89 -0.16
C ASN A 141 16.11 18.64 -1.01
N PRO A 142 16.11 17.45 -0.42
CA PRO A 142 16.18 16.22 -1.22
C PRO A 142 15.00 16.25 -2.19
N VAL A 143 15.27 16.02 -3.48
CA VAL A 143 14.21 15.80 -4.46
C VAL A 143 13.49 14.52 -4.04
N TYR A 144 12.33 14.67 -3.43
CA TYR A 144 11.52 13.52 -3.08
C TYR A 144 10.91 12.95 -4.36
N VAL A 145 11.58 11.95 -4.93
CA VAL A 145 11.12 11.24 -6.14
C VAL A 145 9.68 10.69 -5.93
N PHE A 146 9.28 10.52 -4.68
CA PHE A 146 7.95 10.05 -4.32
C PHE A 146 6.89 11.14 -4.23
N ASP A 147 7.26 12.42 -4.26
CA ASP A 147 6.33 13.55 -4.37
C ASP A 147 5.95 13.83 -5.82
N SER A 148 5.92 12.80 -6.65
CA SER A 148 5.52 12.90 -8.06
C SER A 148 4.03 13.13 -8.25
N GLY A 149 3.27 13.14 -7.18
CA GLY A 149 1.81 13.24 -7.23
C GLY A 149 1.09 11.95 -7.65
N ALA A 150 1.79 10.98 -8.24
CA ALA A 150 1.21 9.71 -8.69
C ALA A 150 1.12 8.67 -7.54
N ALA A 151 0.35 7.61 -7.77
CA ALA A 151 0.28 6.48 -6.85
C ALA A 151 1.69 5.92 -6.56
N PRO A 152 2.10 5.76 -5.29
CA PRO A 152 3.45 5.33 -4.91
C PRO A 152 3.88 4.01 -5.57
N SER A 153 2.96 3.08 -5.79
CA SER A 153 3.27 1.81 -6.47
C SER A 153 3.62 1.99 -7.95
N LEU A 154 3.01 2.97 -8.64
CA LEU A 154 3.34 3.29 -10.03
C LEU A 154 4.71 3.96 -10.13
N VAL A 155 5.02 4.83 -9.18
CA VAL A 155 6.34 5.48 -9.09
C VAL A 155 7.43 4.45 -8.87
N GLU A 156 7.20 3.48 -7.99
CA GLU A 156 8.15 2.39 -7.74
C GLU A 156 8.41 1.56 -9.01
N ASP A 157 7.36 1.18 -9.75
CA ASP A 157 7.50 0.41 -10.99
C ASP A 157 8.24 1.20 -12.07
N ALA A 158 7.92 2.49 -12.23
CA ALA A 158 8.60 3.37 -13.16
C ALA A 158 10.08 3.53 -12.80
N SER A 159 10.37 3.69 -11.51
CA SER A 159 11.73 3.76 -10.97
C SER A 159 12.55 2.50 -11.27
N GLN A 160 11.93 1.33 -11.08
CA GLN A 160 12.54 0.05 -11.42
C GLN A 160 12.80 -0.09 -12.93
N LEU A 161 11.85 0.30 -13.76
CA LEU A 161 12.03 0.28 -15.21
C LEU A 161 13.15 1.23 -15.64
N LEU A 162 13.16 2.46 -15.12
CA LEU A 162 14.17 3.45 -15.40
C LEU A 162 15.58 2.92 -15.09
N LEU A 163 15.79 2.44 -13.87
CA LEU A 163 17.09 1.92 -13.43
C LEU A 163 17.56 0.75 -14.31
N ARG A 164 16.68 -0.23 -14.55
CA ARG A 164 16.99 -1.36 -15.43
C ARG A 164 17.34 -0.93 -16.85
N THR A 165 16.64 0.08 -17.38
CA THR A 165 16.88 0.60 -18.73
C THR A 165 18.24 1.33 -18.79
N ILE A 166 18.55 2.19 -17.81
CA ILE A 166 19.86 2.84 -17.69
C ILE A 166 20.99 1.82 -17.68
N LEU A 167 20.89 0.80 -16.83
CA LEU A 167 21.94 -0.24 -16.71
C LEU A 167 22.08 -1.07 -17.99
N ARG A 168 20.99 -1.33 -18.70
CA ARG A 168 21.00 -2.02 -19.99
C ARG A 168 21.70 -1.22 -21.08
N VAL A 169 21.40 0.09 -21.16
CA VAL A 169 21.89 0.97 -22.23
C VAL A 169 23.35 1.37 -22.00
N HIS A 170 23.71 1.70 -20.77
CA HIS A 170 25.03 2.28 -20.46
C HIS A 170 26.03 1.27 -19.90
N GLY A 171 25.57 0.08 -19.53
CA GLY A 171 26.40 -0.95 -18.88
C GLY A 171 26.52 -0.74 -17.37
N HIS A 172 26.46 -1.85 -16.64
CA HIS A 172 26.42 -1.87 -15.17
C HIS A 172 27.64 -1.18 -14.55
N SER A 173 28.87 -1.54 -14.98
CA SER A 173 30.12 -1.01 -14.40
C SER A 173 30.21 0.50 -14.54
N ARG A 174 29.91 1.05 -15.73
CA ARG A 174 29.98 2.48 -15.99
C ARG A 174 29.04 3.29 -15.08
N VAL A 175 27.81 2.78 -14.87
CA VAL A 175 26.84 3.46 -14.01
C VAL A 175 27.24 3.31 -12.54
N ALA A 176 27.77 2.16 -12.14
CA ALA A 176 28.27 1.94 -10.79
C ALA A 176 29.46 2.86 -10.46
N ASP A 177 30.41 3.03 -11.39
CA ASP A 177 31.57 3.90 -11.22
C ASP A 177 31.13 5.35 -11.00
N ALA A 178 30.17 5.85 -11.78
CA ALA A 178 29.63 7.20 -11.60
C ALA A 178 28.94 7.39 -10.24
N ILE A 179 28.23 6.36 -9.77
CA ILE A 179 27.65 6.36 -8.44
C ILE A 179 28.71 6.38 -7.35
N TYR A 180 29.80 5.63 -7.51
CA TYR A 180 30.91 5.60 -6.55
C TYR A 180 31.71 6.90 -6.56
N GLU A 181 31.92 7.55 -7.73
CA GLU A 181 32.55 8.86 -7.85
C GLU A 181 31.74 9.92 -7.13
N ALA A 182 30.42 9.98 -7.37
CA ALA A 182 29.52 10.87 -6.67
C ALA A 182 29.58 10.67 -5.15
N TRP A 183 29.72 9.45 -4.71
CA TRP A 183 29.86 9.09 -3.31
C TRP A 183 31.15 9.61 -2.67
N ASP A 184 32.28 9.45 -3.35
CA ASP A 184 33.59 9.94 -2.87
C ASP A 184 33.62 11.45 -2.71
N HIS A 185 32.98 12.18 -3.60
CA HIS A 185 32.84 13.65 -3.52
C HIS A 185 32.07 14.12 -2.26
N HIS A 186 31.22 13.28 -1.69
CA HIS A 186 30.49 13.58 -0.47
C HIS A 186 31.22 13.21 0.83
N GLY A 187 32.48 12.78 0.75
CA GLY A 187 33.31 12.46 1.92
C GLY A 187 32.84 11.22 2.70
N LEU A 188 32.04 10.39 2.07
CA LEU A 188 31.60 9.13 2.64
C LEU A 188 32.74 8.11 2.52
N THR A 189 33.21 7.58 3.63
CA THR A 189 34.46 6.80 3.70
C THR A 189 34.41 5.51 2.87
N ARG A 190 35.51 5.20 2.17
CA ARG A 190 35.72 4.01 1.33
C ARG A 190 35.60 2.65 2.04
N ARG A 191 35.37 2.62 3.37
CA ARG A 191 35.50 1.39 4.18
C ARG A 191 34.39 0.36 4.00
N SER A 192 33.28 0.70 3.35
CA SER A 192 32.10 -0.17 3.23
C SER A 192 31.39 -0.08 1.87
N ARG A 193 32.12 0.04 0.76
CA ARG A 193 31.50 -0.02 -0.56
C ARG A 193 30.88 -1.39 -0.80
N PRO A 194 29.57 -1.50 -1.07
CA PRO A 194 29.02 -2.76 -1.54
C PRO A 194 29.65 -3.12 -2.89
N SER A 195 29.73 -4.40 -3.16
CA SER A 195 30.22 -4.89 -4.46
C SER A 195 29.33 -4.44 -5.63
N ASP A 196 28.07 -4.17 -5.35
CA ASP A 196 27.06 -3.69 -6.30
C ASP A 196 26.12 -2.68 -5.63
N PRO A 197 26.15 -1.37 -6.04
CA PRO A 197 25.28 -0.34 -5.48
C PRO A 197 23.81 -0.55 -5.85
N PHE A 198 23.51 -1.34 -6.88
CA PHE A 198 22.16 -1.58 -7.39
C PHE A 198 21.50 -2.83 -6.84
N GLU A 199 22.22 -3.66 -6.09
CA GLU A 199 21.71 -4.97 -5.63
C GLU A 199 20.41 -4.85 -4.83
N VAL A 200 20.29 -3.85 -3.97
CA VAL A 200 19.05 -3.55 -3.21
C VAL A 200 18.01 -2.87 -4.07
N LEU A 201 18.45 -1.94 -4.93
CA LEU A 201 17.53 -1.18 -5.82
C LEU A 201 16.86 -2.09 -6.85
N LEU A 202 17.58 -3.06 -7.38
CA LEU A 202 17.08 -4.02 -8.38
C LEU A 202 16.49 -5.29 -7.77
N LEU A 203 16.29 -5.31 -6.45
CA LEU A 203 15.72 -6.47 -5.81
C LEU A 203 14.33 -6.76 -6.37
N ASP A 204 14.19 -7.94 -6.99
CA ASP A 204 12.90 -8.44 -7.47
C ASP A 204 12.07 -8.95 -6.27
N HIS A 205 11.54 -8.00 -5.51
CA HIS A 205 10.68 -8.27 -4.38
C HIS A 205 9.43 -7.41 -4.48
N GLN A 206 8.32 -8.08 -4.67
CA GLN A 206 7.01 -7.45 -4.68
C GLN A 206 6.60 -7.06 -3.25
N GLU A 207 6.07 -5.86 -3.05
CA GLU A 207 5.72 -5.32 -1.73
C GLU A 207 4.75 -6.21 -0.95
N TRP A 208 3.86 -6.90 -1.65
CA TRP A 208 2.89 -7.85 -1.08
C TRP A 208 3.42 -9.27 -0.90
N ALA A 209 4.70 -9.54 -1.24
CA ALA A 209 5.22 -10.89 -1.14
C ALA A 209 5.55 -11.26 0.32
N MET A 210 5.11 -12.44 0.72
CA MET A 210 5.47 -13.04 2.01
C MET A 210 6.66 -13.99 1.81
N PRO A 211 7.90 -13.57 2.14
CA PRO A 211 9.07 -14.37 1.84
C PRO A 211 9.20 -15.56 2.77
N SER A 212 9.85 -16.61 2.27
CA SER A 212 10.28 -17.72 3.12
C SER A 212 11.33 -17.25 4.15
N LYS A 213 11.44 -17.95 5.28
CA LYS A 213 12.47 -17.70 6.31
C LYS A 213 13.90 -17.69 5.73
N ARG A 214 14.16 -18.56 4.72
CA ARG A 214 15.46 -18.63 4.03
C ARG A 214 15.74 -17.36 3.21
N LEU A 215 14.73 -16.89 2.45
CA LEU A 215 14.85 -15.67 1.66
C LEU A 215 15.00 -14.46 2.59
N ALA A 216 14.24 -14.37 3.66
CA ALA A 216 14.35 -13.29 4.63
C ALA A 216 15.75 -13.19 5.26
N LYS A 217 16.35 -14.32 5.64
CA LYS A 217 17.74 -14.34 6.13
C LYS A 217 18.75 -13.91 5.08
N LYS A 218 18.55 -14.29 3.80
CA LYS A 218 19.39 -13.83 2.69
C LYS A 218 19.28 -12.32 2.50
N LEU A 219 18.06 -11.80 2.51
CA LEU A 219 17.79 -10.36 2.39
C LEU A 219 18.36 -9.57 3.58
N ALA A 220 18.26 -10.11 4.80
CA ALA A 220 18.84 -9.47 5.98
C ALA A 220 20.36 -9.31 5.88
N ARG A 221 21.07 -10.31 5.36
CA ARG A 221 22.53 -10.22 5.12
C ARG A 221 22.85 -9.14 4.09
N LYS A 222 22.14 -9.14 2.95
CA LYS A 222 22.30 -8.12 1.93
C LYS A 222 22.04 -6.70 2.47
N LEU A 223 21.03 -6.55 3.29
CA LEU A 223 20.73 -5.27 3.92
C LEU A 223 21.85 -4.83 4.87
N ALA A 224 22.50 -5.78 5.59
CA ALA A 224 23.65 -5.46 6.44
C ALA A 224 24.79 -4.87 5.62
N ASP A 225 25.14 -5.55 4.53
CA ASP A 225 26.29 -5.18 3.67
C ASP A 225 26.08 -3.81 3.00
N VAL A 226 24.82 -3.49 2.64
CA VAL A 226 24.49 -2.26 1.93
C VAL A 226 24.16 -1.09 2.88
N SER A 227 23.69 -1.36 4.09
CA SER A 227 23.29 -0.31 5.03
C SER A 227 24.45 0.55 5.54
N GLU A 228 25.67 0.00 5.65
CA GLU A 228 26.87 0.76 5.98
C GLU A 228 27.24 1.75 4.86
N PHE A 229 27.06 1.32 3.63
CA PHE A 229 27.34 2.14 2.46
C PHE A 229 26.44 3.39 2.38
N TRP A 230 25.16 3.28 2.67
CA TRP A 230 24.20 4.39 2.52
C TRP A 230 24.08 5.29 3.77
N GLY A 231 25.11 5.34 4.60
CA GLY A 231 25.23 6.33 5.67
C GLY A 231 24.29 6.12 6.84
N ARG A 232 24.04 4.89 7.25
CA ARG A 232 23.23 4.60 8.43
C ARG A 232 23.89 5.06 9.73
N PRO A 233 23.13 5.58 10.68
CA PRO A 233 23.63 5.72 12.04
C PRO A 233 23.97 4.33 12.62
N PRO A 234 25.10 4.19 13.35
CA PRO A 234 25.63 2.91 13.83
C PRO A 234 24.75 2.15 14.83
N ASN A 235 23.57 2.66 15.17
CA ASN A 235 22.73 2.13 16.24
C ASN A 235 21.71 1.07 15.82
N LEU A 236 21.67 0.67 14.53
CA LEU A 236 20.93 -0.49 14.10
C LEU A 236 21.82 -1.72 14.14
N SER A 237 22.19 -2.16 15.35
CA SER A 237 22.78 -3.49 15.54
C SER A 237 21.80 -4.56 15.07
N PHE A 238 22.26 -5.32 14.10
CA PHE A 238 21.55 -6.40 13.40
C PHE A 238 21.05 -7.53 14.31
N PRO A 239 20.27 -8.45 13.77
CA PRO A 239 19.31 -9.34 14.44
C PRO A 239 19.79 -10.15 15.63
N ASP A 240 21.08 -10.32 15.88
CA ASP A 240 21.54 -11.15 17.00
C ASP A 240 21.13 -10.61 18.37
N ARG A 241 20.94 -9.28 18.51
CA ARG A 241 20.34 -8.69 19.72
C ARG A 241 18.83 -8.81 19.79
N PHE A 242 18.15 -8.98 18.65
CA PHE A 242 16.68 -9.09 18.59
C PHE A 242 16.17 -10.53 18.72
N LEU A 243 16.99 -11.51 18.39
CA LEU A 243 16.65 -12.93 18.57
C LEU A 243 16.64 -13.37 20.03
N GLY A 244 17.25 -12.57 20.94
CA GLY A 244 17.42 -12.92 22.37
C GLY A 244 16.49 -12.21 23.35
N THR A 245 15.79 -11.15 23.00
CA THR A 245 14.95 -10.41 23.95
C THR A 245 13.45 -10.69 23.72
N ARG A 246 12.87 -11.44 24.65
CA ARG A 246 11.43 -11.67 24.81
C ARG A 246 10.69 -10.36 25.15
N ASN A 247 10.66 -9.38 24.29
CA ASN A 247 9.87 -8.17 24.49
C ASN A 247 8.57 -8.29 23.72
N LYS A 248 7.53 -8.82 24.35
CA LYS A 248 6.20 -9.05 23.77
C LYS A 248 5.59 -7.82 23.12
N SER A 249 5.92 -6.60 23.57
CA SER A 249 5.40 -5.35 23.00
C SER A 249 5.99 -4.98 21.63
N ARG A 250 7.15 -5.54 21.25
CA ARG A 250 7.76 -5.33 19.92
C ARG A 250 7.24 -6.27 18.85
N ASP A 251 6.55 -7.31 19.23
CA ASP A 251 6.10 -8.39 18.35
C ASP A 251 4.94 -7.99 17.44
N CYS A 252 4.20 -6.95 17.79
CA CYS A 252 3.03 -6.50 17.05
C CYS A 252 3.31 -5.59 15.84
N LYS A 253 4.56 -5.18 15.59
CA LYS A 253 4.89 -4.09 14.66
C LYS A 253 4.96 -4.46 13.19
N PHE A 254 5.22 -5.73 12.90
CA PHE A 254 5.51 -6.18 11.55
C PHE A 254 4.47 -7.18 11.07
N ARG A 255 3.28 -6.66 10.80
CA ARG A 255 2.18 -7.46 10.27
C ARG A 255 2.20 -7.47 8.75
N TYR A 256 1.75 -8.55 8.18
CA TYR A 256 1.39 -8.61 6.76
C TYR A 256 -0.04 -8.13 6.59
N SER A 257 -0.30 -7.39 5.50
CA SER A 257 -1.65 -6.97 5.16
C SER A 257 -2.54 -8.18 4.84
N ALA A 258 -3.84 -8.00 4.97
CA ALA A 258 -4.81 -9.00 4.55
C ALA A 258 -4.65 -9.36 3.07
N ALA A 259 -4.38 -8.36 2.22
CA ALA A 259 -4.09 -8.57 0.80
C ALA A 259 -2.84 -9.44 0.58
N ALA A 260 -1.73 -9.20 1.31
CA ALA A 260 -0.51 -10.01 1.19
C ALA A 260 -0.77 -11.47 1.59
N ALA A 261 -1.53 -11.70 2.67
CA ALA A 261 -1.92 -13.03 3.10
C ALA A 261 -2.76 -13.75 2.04
N ALA A 262 -3.77 -13.07 1.48
CA ALA A 262 -4.62 -13.61 0.41
C ALA A 262 -3.79 -13.96 -0.84
N ILE A 263 -2.91 -13.07 -1.30
CA ILE A 263 -2.04 -13.31 -2.45
C ILE A 263 -1.14 -14.53 -2.22
N SER A 264 -0.54 -14.63 -1.03
CA SER A 264 0.29 -15.79 -0.67
C SER A 264 -0.48 -17.09 -0.67
N PHE A 265 -1.71 -17.09 -0.15
CA PHE A 265 -2.60 -18.22 -0.14
C PHE A 265 -3.03 -18.62 -1.56
N LEU A 266 -3.46 -17.66 -2.38
CA LEU A 266 -3.87 -17.89 -3.78
C LEU A 266 -2.74 -18.44 -4.64
N LYS A 267 -1.50 -18.00 -4.44
CA LYS A 267 -0.31 -18.52 -5.15
C LYS A 267 -0.07 -20.01 -4.86
N GLN A 268 -0.40 -20.50 -3.67
CA GLN A 268 -0.21 -21.88 -3.26
C GLN A 268 -1.38 -22.80 -3.67
N MET A 269 -2.51 -22.22 -4.00
CA MET A 269 -3.72 -22.97 -4.36
C MET A 269 -3.66 -23.48 -5.81
N PRO A 270 -4.03 -24.75 -6.07
CA PRO A 270 -4.17 -25.26 -7.43
C PRO A 270 -5.14 -24.42 -8.26
N ARG A 271 -4.82 -24.23 -9.53
CA ARG A 271 -5.60 -23.35 -10.42
C ARG A 271 -7.09 -23.73 -10.51
N ASN A 272 -7.38 -25.00 -10.67
CA ASN A 272 -8.76 -25.51 -10.77
C ASN A 272 -9.59 -25.21 -9.50
N VAL A 273 -8.99 -25.23 -8.33
CA VAL A 273 -9.64 -24.91 -7.05
C VAL A 273 -9.80 -23.40 -6.93
N ARG A 274 -8.78 -22.62 -7.33
CA ARG A 274 -8.78 -21.16 -7.28
C ARG A 274 -9.85 -20.54 -8.17
N LEU A 275 -10.13 -21.14 -9.33
CA LEU A 275 -11.22 -20.71 -10.22
C LEU A 275 -12.62 -20.89 -9.61
N GLY A 276 -12.75 -21.70 -8.56
CA GLY A 276 -14.00 -21.83 -7.80
C GLY A 276 -14.27 -20.64 -6.86
N LEU A 277 -13.27 -19.84 -6.51
CA LEU A 277 -13.45 -18.69 -5.61
C LEU A 277 -14.34 -17.62 -6.25
N LYS A 278 -15.30 -17.11 -5.48
CA LYS A 278 -16.19 -16.03 -5.93
C LYS A 278 -16.03 -14.76 -5.10
N LYS A 279 -15.77 -14.86 -3.81
CA LYS A 279 -15.71 -13.71 -2.91
C LYS A 279 -14.53 -13.78 -1.95
N LEU A 280 -13.72 -12.73 -1.93
CA LEU A 280 -12.69 -12.49 -0.94
C LEU A 280 -13.04 -11.22 -0.15
N LYS A 281 -12.95 -11.29 1.17
CA LYS A 281 -12.99 -10.14 2.06
C LYS A 281 -11.64 -9.97 2.74
N LEU A 282 -11.01 -8.81 2.52
CA LEU A 282 -9.70 -8.47 3.06
C LEU A 282 -9.90 -7.41 4.13
N LEU A 283 -9.70 -7.77 5.38
CA LEU A 283 -9.89 -6.91 6.55
C LEU A 283 -8.53 -6.34 6.96
N GLU A 284 -8.25 -5.11 6.53
CA GLU A 284 -7.07 -4.35 6.94
C GLU A 284 -7.40 -3.66 8.28
N ASP A 285 -7.50 -4.45 9.33
CA ASP A 285 -7.96 -4.04 10.67
C ASP A 285 -6.85 -3.41 11.52
N GLN A 286 -5.59 -3.57 11.14
CA GLN A 286 -4.43 -3.03 11.84
C GLN A 286 -3.34 -2.58 10.86
N PRO A 287 -2.43 -1.64 11.27
CA PRO A 287 -1.31 -1.25 10.44
C PRO A 287 -0.45 -2.43 10.05
N SER A 288 -0.03 -2.47 8.80
CA SER A 288 0.83 -3.51 8.26
C SER A 288 2.06 -2.92 7.60
N ALA A 289 3.13 -3.71 7.55
CA ALA A 289 4.38 -3.33 6.91
C ALA A 289 4.22 -3.30 5.37
N HIS A 290 5.22 -2.71 4.68
CA HIS A 290 5.44 -2.86 3.23
C HIS A 290 4.47 -2.11 2.32
N ARG A 291 4.08 -0.86 2.64
CA ARG A 291 3.21 -0.05 1.78
C ARG A 291 1.90 -0.77 1.40
N ALA A 292 1.20 -1.22 2.42
CA ALA A 292 -0.06 -1.95 2.27
C ALA A 292 -1.07 -1.34 1.27
N PRO A 293 -1.22 -0.01 1.11
CA PRO A 293 -2.14 0.54 0.12
C PRO A 293 -1.97 -0.06 -1.28
N GLY A 294 -0.74 -0.18 -1.78
CA GLY A 294 -0.41 -0.71 -3.11
C GLY A 294 -0.61 -2.23 -3.28
N HIS A 295 -0.88 -2.99 -2.21
CA HIS A 295 -0.98 -4.45 -2.28
C HIS A 295 -2.17 -4.96 -3.12
N GLY A 296 -3.17 -4.13 -3.38
CA GLY A 296 -4.26 -4.46 -4.30
C GLY A 296 -3.78 -4.91 -5.68
N ARG A 297 -2.65 -4.39 -6.15
CA ARG A 297 -2.04 -4.74 -7.45
C ARG A 297 -1.65 -6.22 -7.54
N GLY A 298 -1.25 -6.83 -6.43
CA GLY A 298 -0.89 -8.24 -6.39
C GLY A 298 -2.08 -9.19 -6.61
N LEU A 299 -3.31 -8.68 -6.56
CA LEU A 299 -4.54 -9.44 -6.83
C LEU A 299 -4.93 -9.43 -8.30
N ILE A 300 -4.42 -8.50 -9.12
CA ILE A 300 -4.76 -8.35 -10.54
C ILE A 300 -4.64 -9.67 -11.30
N PRO A 301 -3.54 -10.45 -11.20
CA PRO A 301 -3.42 -11.70 -11.95
C PRO A 301 -4.53 -12.72 -11.63
N PHE A 302 -5.01 -12.74 -10.40
CA PHE A 302 -6.06 -13.65 -9.94
C PHE A 302 -7.46 -13.20 -10.39
N CYS A 303 -7.70 -11.89 -10.40
CA CYS A 303 -8.94 -11.32 -10.92
C CYS A 303 -9.04 -11.47 -12.45
N VAL A 304 -7.92 -11.34 -13.17
CA VAL A 304 -7.84 -11.59 -14.61
C VAL A 304 -8.04 -13.08 -14.91
N GLU A 305 -7.43 -13.97 -14.12
CA GLU A 305 -7.59 -15.43 -14.27
C GLU A 305 -9.02 -15.89 -13.98
N ASN A 306 -9.69 -15.26 -13.03
CA ASN A 306 -11.06 -15.59 -12.59
C ASN A 306 -11.95 -14.33 -12.59
N PRO A 307 -12.63 -14.02 -13.70
CA PRO A 307 -13.52 -12.86 -13.79
C PRO A 307 -14.72 -12.88 -12.84
N SER A 308 -15.06 -14.04 -12.29
CA SER A 308 -16.12 -14.19 -11.29
C SER A 308 -15.67 -13.78 -9.88
N LEU A 309 -14.37 -13.62 -9.65
CA LEU A 309 -13.81 -13.28 -8.36
C LEU A 309 -14.10 -11.81 -8.02
N LYS A 310 -14.75 -11.59 -6.89
CA LYS A 310 -15.00 -10.28 -6.29
C LYS A 310 -14.16 -10.12 -5.04
N VAL A 311 -13.37 -9.07 -4.99
CA VAL A 311 -12.50 -8.75 -3.86
C VAL A 311 -12.99 -7.47 -3.20
N GLU A 312 -13.46 -7.56 -1.97
CA GLU A 312 -13.76 -6.43 -1.11
C GLU A 312 -12.60 -6.23 -0.13
N ARG A 313 -11.93 -5.09 -0.23
CA ARG A 313 -10.84 -4.73 0.68
C ARG A 313 -11.31 -3.65 1.64
N LYS A 314 -11.58 -4.03 2.87
CA LYS A 314 -12.10 -3.18 3.93
C LYS A 314 -10.97 -2.71 4.82
N VAL A 315 -10.75 -1.40 4.92
CA VAL A 315 -9.71 -0.80 5.75
C VAL A 315 -10.33 -0.05 6.93
N SER A 316 -9.93 -0.41 8.14
CA SER A 316 -10.44 0.24 9.35
C SER A 316 -9.83 1.63 9.52
N LEU A 317 -10.68 2.65 9.64
CA LEU A 317 -10.25 4.00 9.94
C LEU A 317 -9.56 4.05 11.31
N PHE A 318 -10.23 3.55 12.34
CA PHE A 318 -9.74 3.62 13.72
C PHE A 318 -8.68 2.56 14.05
N GLY A 319 -8.82 1.33 13.55
CA GLY A 319 -7.90 0.23 13.83
C GLY A 319 -6.61 0.26 13.00
N ASN A 320 -6.61 0.91 11.83
CA ASN A 320 -5.49 0.93 10.91
C ASN A 320 -5.01 2.35 10.60
N LEU A 321 -5.82 3.15 9.90
CA LEU A 321 -5.39 4.39 9.27
C LEU A 321 -4.95 5.44 10.30
N LEU A 322 -5.70 5.61 11.36
CA LEU A 322 -5.38 6.56 12.43
C LEU A 322 -4.31 6.04 13.39
N GLN A 323 -4.04 4.73 13.42
CA GLN A 323 -2.99 4.13 14.24
C GLN A 323 -1.59 4.35 13.68
N CYS A 324 -1.45 4.65 12.41
CA CYS A 324 -0.15 4.82 11.75
C CYS A 324 0.68 5.99 12.29
N TYR A 325 0.08 6.94 13.02
CA TYR A 325 0.71 8.21 13.41
C TYR A 325 0.76 8.51 14.93
N GLY A 326 0.18 7.67 15.76
CA GLY A 326 -0.10 7.98 17.17
C GLY A 326 1.02 7.74 18.18
N GLN A 327 2.33 7.81 17.84
CA GLN A 327 3.30 7.07 18.66
C GLN A 327 4.27 7.85 19.52
N SER A 328 4.55 9.09 19.26
CA SER A 328 5.48 9.88 20.09
C SER A 328 4.80 10.98 20.91
N SER A 329 3.60 11.33 20.54
CA SER A 329 2.73 12.21 21.33
C SER A 329 1.32 11.67 21.19
N ARG A 330 0.53 11.65 22.26
CA ARG A 330 -0.90 11.31 22.26
C ARG A 330 -1.74 12.23 21.35
N LYS A 331 -1.14 12.79 20.30
CA LYS A 331 -1.75 13.72 19.35
C LYS A 331 -1.54 13.21 17.95
N LEU A 332 -2.63 12.95 17.26
CA LEU A 332 -2.63 12.80 15.82
C LEU A 332 -2.18 14.14 15.20
N PHE A 333 -1.13 14.12 14.39
CA PHE A 333 -0.80 15.29 13.60
C PHE A 333 -1.83 15.42 12.48
N HIS A 334 -2.56 16.53 12.46
CA HIS A 334 -3.61 16.82 11.48
C HIS A 334 -3.19 16.59 10.04
N GLU A 335 -1.95 16.96 9.73
CA GLU A 335 -1.34 16.88 8.41
C GLU A 335 -1.15 15.44 7.93
N SER A 336 -1.03 14.51 8.87
CA SER A 336 -0.73 13.11 8.57
C SER A 336 -1.95 12.31 8.15
N ILE A 337 -3.14 12.70 8.59
CA ILE A 337 -4.39 12.00 8.27
C ILE A 337 -4.66 12.02 6.76
N PRO A 338 -4.70 13.19 6.09
CA PRO A 338 -4.92 13.22 4.65
C PRO A 338 -3.83 12.52 3.85
N CYS A 339 -2.56 12.55 4.30
CA CYS A 339 -1.46 11.85 3.61
C CYS A 339 -1.67 10.31 3.57
N VAL A 340 -2.07 9.71 4.69
CA VAL A 340 -2.32 8.25 4.72
C VAL A 340 -3.54 7.88 3.92
N LEU A 341 -4.65 8.57 4.19
CA LEU A 341 -5.92 8.27 3.54
C LEU A 341 -5.85 8.48 2.03
N SER A 342 -5.26 9.60 1.57
CA SER A 342 -5.09 9.86 0.13
C SER A 342 -4.30 8.75 -0.56
N THR A 343 -3.27 8.20 0.10
CA THR A 343 -2.49 7.10 -0.46
C THR A 343 -3.35 5.85 -0.70
N TRP A 344 -4.22 5.47 0.23
CA TRP A 344 -5.13 4.34 0.04
C TRP A 344 -6.13 4.56 -1.09
N LEU A 345 -6.68 5.77 -1.17
CA LEU A 345 -7.65 6.13 -2.20
C LEU A 345 -7.02 6.16 -3.60
N VAL A 346 -5.86 6.80 -3.73
CA VAL A 346 -5.15 6.93 -5.02
C VAL A 346 -4.60 5.58 -5.50
N GLU A 347 -4.10 4.73 -4.60
CA GLU A 347 -3.70 3.36 -4.97
C GLU A 347 -4.88 2.51 -5.46
N ALA A 348 -6.06 2.66 -4.87
CA ALA A 348 -7.25 1.98 -5.36
C ALA A 348 -7.69 2.52 -6.72
N LEU A 349 -7.68 3.85 -6.90
CA LEU A 349 -7.99 4.52 -8.17
C LEU A 349 -7.06 4.09 -9.30
N ALA A 350 -5.81 3.77 -9.01
CA ALA A 350 -4.82 3.33 -9.99
C ALA A 350 -4.98 1.86 -10.44
N LEU A 351 -5.78 1.04 -9.75
CA LEU A 351 -5.93 -0.39 -10.06
C LEU A 351 -6.50 -0.68 -11.45
N PRO A 352 -7.56 0.01 -11.95
CA PRO A 352 -8.08 -0.23 -13.28
C PRO A 352 -7.03 0.00 -14.38
N SER A 353 -6.26 1.09 -14.30
CA SER A 353 -5.18 1.38 -15.25
C SER A 353 -4.03 0.38 -15.17
N ALA A 354 -3.83 -0.26 -14.01
CA ALA A 354 -2.86 -1.35 -13.82
C ALA A 354 -3.37 -2.71 -14.32
N GLY A 355 -4.61 -2.79 -14.83
CA GLY A 355 -5.20 -3.99 -15.42
C GLY A 355 -6.18 -4.76 -14.53
N MET A 356 -6.65 -4.17 -13.44
CA MET A 356 -7.72 -4.77 -12.62
C MET A 356 -9.02 -4.80 -13.41
N PRO A 357 -9.66 -5.97 -13.61
CA PRO A 357 -10.93 -6.06 -14.33
C PRO A 357 -12.03 -5.23 -13.66
N PRO A 358 -12.89 -4.56 -14.43
CA PRO A 358 -14.00 -3.77 -13.90
C PRO A 358 -14.88 -4.58 -12.93
N GLY A 359 -15.21 -3.96 -11.78
CA GLY A 359 -16.07 -4.56 -10.77
C GLY A 359 -15.49 -5.81 -10.07
N SER A 360 -14.20 -6.14 -10.26
CA SER A 360 -13.55 -7.24 -9.55
C SER A 360 -13.01 -6.84 -8.18
N PHE A 361 -12.81 -5.55 -7.94
CA PHE A 361 -12.22 -5.01 -6.71
C PHE A 361 -13.03 -3.83 -6.20
N SER A 362 -13.15 -3.73 -4.88
CA SER A 362 -13.65 -2.55 -4.18
C SER A 362 -12.81 -2.27 -2.92
N LEU A 363 -12.53 -0.99 -2.67
CA LEU A 363 -11.98 -0.49 -1.42
C LEU A 363 -13.12 0.08 -0.58
N VAL A 364 -13.24 -0.39 0.66
CA VAL A 364 -14.23 0.12 1.62
C VAL A 364 -13.50 0.76 2.79
N ILE A 365 -13.70 2.06 3.00
CA ILE A 365 -13.23 2.73 4.22
C ILE A 365 -14.23 2.44 5.33
N ASP A 366 -13.75 1.83 6.41
CA ASP A 366 -14.58 1.35 7.51
C ASP A 366 -14.52 2.29 8.70
N GLY A 367 -15.64 2.95 8.99
CA GLY A 367 -15.81 3.86 10.12
C GLY A 367 -16.26 3.19 11.43
N GLU A 368 -16.41 1.85 11.43
CA GLU A 368 -16.75 1.15 12.68
C GLU A 368 -15.59 1.23 13.70
N PRO A 369 -15.89 1.33 15.01
CA PRO A 369 -17.22 1.30 15.62
C PRO A 369 -17.90 2.68 15.76
N ALA A 370 -17.38 3.74 15.16
CA ALA A 370 -17.87 5.09 15.36
C ALA A 370 -18.10 5.85 14.02
N PRO A 371 -19.12 5.46 13.22
CA PRO A 371 -19.34 6.01 11.88
C PRO A 371 -19.62 7.52 11.87
N ASP A 372 -20.26 8.09 12.89
CA ASP A 372 -20.49 9.52 12.98
C ASP A 372 -19.19 10.29 13.16
N GLN A 373 -18.30 9.82 14.03
CA GLN A 373 -16.96 10.41 14.18
C GLN A 373 -16.12 10.24 12.92
N ALA A 374 -16.24 9.12 12.22
CA ALA A 374 -15.59 8.93 10.92
C ALA A 374 -16.05 9.98 9.92
N SER A 375 -17.34 10.32 9.90
CA SER A 375 -17.90 11.37 9.04
C SER A 375 -17.33 12.76 9.39
N GLU A 376 -17.22 13.11 10.67
CA GLU A 376 -16.61 14.37 11.12
C GLU A 376 -15.13 14.47 10.72
N ILE A 377 -14.36 13.37 10.90
CA ILE A 377 -12.95 13.29 10.50
C ILE A 377 -12.84 13.50 8.99
N PHE A 378 -13.66 12.84 8.19
CA PHE A 378 -13.61 12.96 6.75
C PHE A 378 -14.02 14.36 6.26
N GLN A 379 -15.03 14.97 6.87
CA GLN A 379 -15.42 16.35 6.56
C GLN A 379 -14.25 17.32 6.78
N ALA A 380 -13.56 17.19 7.90
CA ALA A 380 -12.51 18.13 8.29
C ALA A 380 -11.18 17.86 7.59
N PHE A 381 -10.78 16.59 7.45
CA PHE A 381 -9.44 16.19 7.04
C PHE A 381 -9.35 15.60 5.63
N MET A 382 -10.48 15.37 4.97
CA MET A 382 -10.48 14.82 3.62
C MET A 382 -11.19 15.73 2.62
N GLN A 383 -12.43 16.15 2.89
CA GLN A 383 -13.20 17.01 1.98
C GLN A 383 -12.51 18.37 1.79
N ARG A 384 -12.15 19.02 2.89
CA ARG A 384 -11.46 20.31 2.84
C ARG A 384 -10.10 20.25 2.11
N PRO A 385 -9.16 19.35 2.45
CA PRO A 385 -7.91 19.21 1.73
C PRO A 385 -8.07 18.92 0.24
N ALA A 386 -9.00 18.05 -0.14
CA ALA A 386 -9.27 17.75 -1.55
C ALA A 386 -9.73 18.98 -2.32
N ALA A 387 -10.67 19.74 -1.76
CA ALA A 387 -11.14 20.99 -2.37
C ALA A 387 -10.06 22.06 -2.44
N LEU A 388 -9.23 22.20 -1.39
CA LEU A 388 -8.11 23.15 -1.38
C LEU A 388 -7.06 22.81 -2.45
N GLN A 389 -6.73 21.54 -2.63
CA GLN A 389 -5.81 21.11 -3.69
C GLN A 389 -6.42 21.36 -5.07
N ALA A 390 -7.68 20.99 -5.30
CA ALA A 390 -8.35 21.25 -6.58
C ALA A 390 -8.45 22.75 -6.90
N ALA A 391 -8.82 23.56 -5.89
CA ALA A 391 -8.88 25.01 -6.03
C ALA A 391 -7.51 25.65 -6.27
N PHE A 392 -6.45 25.11 -5.68
CA PHE A 392 -5.07 25.54 -5.93
C PHE A 392 -4.64 25.29 -7.37
N ASP A 393 -4.95 24.10 -7.91
CA ASP A 393 -4.67 23.77 -9.31
C ASP A 393 -5.44 24.68 -10.27
N GLU A 394 -6.71 24.94 -9.99
CA GLU A 394 -7.54 25.85 -10.78
C GLU A 394 -7.07 27.31 -10.69
N ALA A 395 -6.70 27.80 -9.50
CA ALA A 395 -6.12 29.12 -9.32
C ALA A 395 -4.79 29.30 -10.07
N SER A 396 -3.97 28.24 -10.08
CA SER A 396 -2.73 28.20 -10.88
C SER A 396 -3.03 28.26 -12.38
N ALA A 397 -4.01 27.49 -12.86
CA ALA A 397 -4.41 27.49 -14.26
C ALA A 397 -4.96 28.86 -14.71
N ARG A 398 -5.69 29.56 -13.84
CA ARG A 398 -6.19 30.93 -14.07
C ARG A 398 -5.12 32.01 -13.92
N GLY A 399 -3.89 31.68 -13.54
CA GLY A 399 -2.79 32.63 -13.39
C GLY A 399 -2.88 33.52 -12.15
N TYR A 400 -3.64 33.19 -11.12
CA TYR A 400 -3.84 34.01 -9.92
C TYR A 400 -2.54 34.22 -9.11
N PHE A 401 -1.52 33.38 -9.31
CA PHE A 401 -0.18 33.54 -8.73
C PHE A 401 0.77 34.40 -9.55
N GLY A 402 0.26 35.18 -10.53
CA GLY A 402 1.04 36.02 -11.44
C GLY A 402 1.78 35.22 -12.55
N LYS A 403 1.76 33.92 -12.48
CA LYS A 403 2.27 32.97 -13.47
C LYS A 403 1.57 31.62 -13.35
N THR A 404 1.61 30.83 -14.41
CA THR A 404 1.26 29.43 -14.32
C THR A 404 2.37 28.68 -13.55
N LEU A 405 2.02 28.00 -12.49
CA LEU A 405 2.97 27.23 -11.70
C LEU A 405 3.45 26.01 -12.47
N SER A 406 4.75 25.76 -12.42
CA SER A 406 5.31 24.50 -12.89
C SER A 406 4.78 23.32 -12.06
N PHE A 407 4.88 22.12 -12.61
CA PHE A 407 4.50 20.90 -11.88
C PHE A 407 5.18 20.80 -10.51
N LEU A 408 6.46 21.13 -10.43
CA LEU A 408 7.23 21.11 -9.19
C LEU A 408 6.74 22.10 -8.16
N GLU A 409 6.47 23.34 -8.58
CA GLU A 409 5.94 24.34 -7.68
C GLU A 409 4.59 23.92 -7.09
N ARG A 410 3.82 23.13 -7.84
CA ARG A 410 2.55 22.57 -7.34
C ARG A 410 2.78 21.42 -6.38
N VAL A 411 3.54 20.39 -6.78
CA VAL A 411 3.73 19.15 -5.98
C VAL A 411 4.49 19.41 -4.67
N PHE A 412 5.41 20.39 -4.65
CA PHE A 412 6.09 20.78 -3.41
C PHE A 412 5.32 21.77 -2.55
N HIS A 413 4.15 22.19 -3.00
CA HIS A 413 3.32 23.07 -2.21
C HIS A 413 2.63 22.29 -1.06
N PRO A 414 2.59 22.83 0.16
CA PRO A 414 2.02 22.13 1.31
C PRO A 414 0.60 21.62 1.13
N CYS A 415 -0.24 22.32 0.34
CA CYS A 415 -1.61 21.89 0.08
C CYS A 415 -1.74 20.80 -1.00
N TYR A 416 -0.65 20.31 -1.54
CA TYR A 416 -0.66 19.28 -2.55
C TYR A 416 -0.27 17.92 -1.95
N LEU A 417 -1.15 16.93 -2.05
CA LEU A 417 -0.89 15.57 -1.57
C LEU A 417 -0.49 14.65 -2.74
N LEU A 418 -1.49 14.16 -3.45
CA LEU A 418 -1.32 13.31 -4.62
C LEU A 418 -2.17 13.88 -5.76
N GLU A 419 -1.69 13.80 -7.00
CA GLU A 419 -2.35 14.41 -8.18
C GLU A 419 -3.81 13.96 -8.31
N ASP A 420 -4.05 12.67 -8.16
CA ASP A 420 -5.37 12.07 -8.28
C ASP A 420 -6.20 12.10 -6.97
N PHE A 421 -5.73 12.76 -5.90
CA PHE A 421 -6.44 12.75 -4.63
C PHE A 421 -7.81 13.44 -4.70
N PRO A 422 -7.98 14.63 -5.30
CA PRO A 422 -9.32 15.23 -5.44
C PRO A 422 -10.28 14.32 -6.22
N ARG A 423 -9.82 13.71 -7.31
CA ARG A 423 -10.61 12.76 -8.10
C ARG A 423 -11.00 11.51 -7.31
N ALA A 424 -10.10 10.99 -6.47
CA ALA A 424 -10.42 9.84 -5.62
C ALA A 424 -11.50 10.18 -4.58
N MET A 425 -11.51 11.42 -4.08
CA MET A 425 -12.57 11.92 -3.20
C MET A 425 -13.90 12.11 -3.93
N GLU A 426 -13.88 12.56 -5.18
CA GLU A 426 -15.10 12.62 -6.02
C GLU A 426 -15.73 11.24 -6.18
N LEU A 427 -14.93 10.19 -6.46
CA LEU A 427 -15.44 8.82 -6.55
C LEU A 427 -16.01 8.33 -5.23
N LEU A 428 -15.35 8.61 -4.11
CA LEU A 428 -15.85 8.24 -2.78
C LEU A 428 -17.20 8.92 -2.46
N ASN A 429 -17.41 10.14 -2.95
CA ASN A 429 -18.68 10.88 -2.78
C ASN A 429 -19.77 10.40 -3.75
N ASN A 430 -19.40 9.73 -4.84
CA ASN A 430 -20.34 9.21 -5.83
C ASN A 430 -20.88 7.85 -5.37
N LYS A 431 -22.13 7.81 -4.94
CA LYS A 431 -22.80 6.59 -4.46
C LYS A 431 -22.96 5.50 -5.52
N ASP A 432 -22.89 5.85 -6.80
CA ASP A 432 -22.99 4.90 -7.92
C ASP A 432 -21.63 4.22 -8.22
N ASP A 433 -20.54 4.76 -7.70
CA ASP A 433 -19.22 4.14 -7.85
C ASP A 433 -19.06 2.95 -6.89
N THR A 434 -18.41 1.91 -7.36
CA THR A 434 -18.17 0.69 -6.59
C THR A 434 -16.70 0.42 -6.29
N LEU A 435 -15.80 1.24 -6.83
CA LEU A 435 -14.36 1.05 -6.66
C LEU A 435 -13.89 1.52 -5.28
N ILE A 436 -14.39 2.70 -4.86
CA ILE A 436 -14.03 3.30 -3.56
C ILE A 436 -15.33 3.69 -2.85
N THR A 437 -15.58 3.12 -1.68
CA THR A 437 -16.79 3.34 -0.90
C THR A 437 -16.47 3.50 0.59
N SER A 438 -17.44 3.94 1.38
CA SER A 438 -17.40 3.97 2.84
C SER A 438 -18.70 3.43 3.42
N ASN A 439 -18.66 2.93 4.66
CA ASN A 439 -19.86 2.55 5.42
C ASN A 439 -20.35 3.68 6.35
N PHE A 440 -19.88 4.89 6.14
CA PHE A 440 -20.28 6.12 6.80
C PHE A 440 -20.40 7.24 5.76
N HIS A 441 -20.94 8.38 6.15
CA HIS A 441 -21.03 9.55 5.27
C HIS A 441 -19.65 10.22 5.13
N PRO A 442 -19.06 10.31 3.92
CA PRO A 442 -17.69 10.81 3.74
C PRO A 442 -17.58 12.34 3.86
N GLY A 443 -18.61 13.01 4.33
CA GLY A 443 -18.72 14.46 4.39
C GLY A 443 -19.31 15.07 3.11
N ASP A 444 -19.62 16.36 3.17
CA ASP A 444 -20.12 17.12 2.02
C ASP A 444 -18.95 17.75 1.25
N PRO A 445 -18.91 17.62 -0.08
CA PRO A 445 -17.90 18.28 -0.89
C PRO A 445 -17.94 19.81 -0.73
N TRP A 446 -16.76 20.42 -0.64
CA TRP A 446 -16.67 21.88 -0.66
C TRP A 446 -16.81 22.40 -2.08
N ASP A 447 -17.42 23.59 -2.21
CA ASP A 447 -17.49 24.29 -3.50
C ASP A 447 -16.10 24.80 -3.91
N ILE A 448 -15.54 24.15 -4.94
CA ILE A 448 -14.21 24.46 -5.46
C ILE A 448 -14.19 25.87 -6.07
N GLU A 449 -15.22 26.23 -6.84
CA GLU A 449 -15.30 27.54 -7.50
C GLU A 449 -15.37 28.67 -6.46
N GLN A 450 -16.23 28.52 -5.46
CA GLN A 450 -16.31 29.47 -4.35
C GLN A 450 -14.98 29.53 -3.59
N THR A 451 -14.32 28.41 -3.40
CA THR A 451 -12.98 28.33 -2.76
C THR A 451 -11.92 29.09 -3.56
N VAL A 452 -11.96 29.00 -4.89
CA VAL A 452 -11.07 29.76 -5.79
C VAL A 452 -11.34 31.26 -5.72
N LEU A 453 -12.62 31.67 -5.77
CA LEU A 453 -13.05 33.07 -5.71
C LEU A 453 -12.69 33.73 -4.37
N ASP A 454 -12.89 33.06 -3.27
CA ASP A 454 -12.56 33.55 -1.92
C ASP A 454 -11.04 33.78 -1.77
N ARG A 455 -10.23 33.09 -2.57
CA ARG A 455 -8.76 33.12 -2.50
C ARG A 455 -8.07 33.75 -3.71
N GLN A 456 -8.80 34.42 -4.60
CA GLN A 456 -8.24 35.00 -5.83
C GLN A 456 -7.11 36.05 -5.57
N ARG A 457 -7.06 36.63 -4.35
CA ARG A 457 -6.05 37.61 -3.93
C ARG A 457 -4.99 37.01 -2.99
N VAL A 458 -5.05 35.72 -2.73
CA VAL A 458 -4.11 35.05 -1.84
C VAL A 458 -2.89 34.63 -2.64
N ASP A 459 -1.70 35.02 -2.18
CA ASP A 459 -0.45 34.63 -2.82
C ASP A 459 -0.10 33.16 -2.56
N TYR A 460 0.87 32.68 -3.33
CA TYR A 460 1.34 31.28 -3.26
C TYR A 460 1.74 30.84 -1.85
N VAL A 461 2.47 31.65 -1.10
CA VAL A 461 2.98 31.31 0.24
C VAL A 461 1.83 31.26 1.27
N THR A 462 0.97 32.29 1.23
CA THR A 462 -0.17 32.42 2.13
C THR A 462 -1.18 31.28 1.90
N TRP A 463 -1.31 30.81 0.65
CA TRP A 463 -2.13 29.64 0.36
C TRP A 463 -1.63 28.40 1.13
N GLY A 464 -0.30 28.17 1.15
CA GLY A 464 0.32 27.10 1.93
C GLY A 464 0.08 27.23 3.43
N CYS A 465 0.17 28.44 3.98
CA CYS A 465 -0.11 28.65 5.41
C CYS A 465 -1.55 28.28 5.79
N GLN A 466 -2.51 28.56 4.92
CA GLN A 466 -3.92 28.22 5.16
C GLN A 466 -4.19 26.71 5.16
N TRP A 467 -3.33 25.91 4.52
CA TRP A 467 -3.42 24.46 4.60
C TRP A 467 -3.34 23.93 6.03
N TYR A 468 -2.45 24.51 6.86
CA TYR A 468 -2.22 24.10 8.24
C TYR A 468 -3.30 24.57 9.23
N ILE A 469 -4.24 25.40 8.79
CA ILE A 469 -5.36 25.84 9.64
C ILE A 469 -6.44 24.78 9.59
N PHE A 470 -6.28 23.71 10.38
CA PHE A 470 -7.33 22.72 10.58
C PHE A 470 -8.30 23.19 11.67
N PRO A 471 -9.60 22.86 11.54
CA PRO A 471 -10.54 23.09 12.62
C PRO A 471 -10.06 22.34 13.86
N ASN A 472 -10.16 22.98 15.01
CA ASN A 472 -9.83 22.36 16.28
C ASN A 472 -10.93 21.34 16.62
N ILE A 473 -10.89 20.19 15.98
CA ILE A 473 -11.70 19.05 16.39
C ILE A 473 -11.03 18.55 17.65
N GLY A 474 -11.68 18.72 18.79
CA GLY A 474 -11.15 18.33 20.08
C GLY A 474 -10.69 16.86 20.03
N TYR A 475 -9.42 16.63 20.32
CA TYR A 475 -8.81 15.31 20.32
C TYR A 475 -9.18 14.44 21.51
N ASP A 476 -10.17 14.85 22.27
CA ASP A 476 -10.75 14.07 23.37
C ASP A 476 -11.26 12.69 22.89
N TYR A 477 -11.42 12.51 21.56
CA TYR A 477 -11.75 11.23 20.94
C TYR A 477 -10.70 10.13 21.18
N LEU A 478 -9.44 10.48 21.47
CA LEU A 478 -8.39 9.50 21.73
C LEU A 478 -8.34 9.06 23.19
N ASP A 479 -8.99 9.79 24.09
CA ASP A 479 -9.17 9.41 25.49
C ASP A 479 -10.48 8.65 25.74
N ASP A 480 -11.35 8.56 24.73
CA ASP A 480 -12.63 7.83 24.81
C ASP A 480 -12.43 6.31 24.57
N PRO A 481 -13.11 5.44 25.30
CA PRO A 481 -12.95 3.99 25.25
C PRO A 481 -13.29 3.31 23.90
N ILE A 482 -13.72 4.06 22.88
CA ILE A 482 -13.97 3.55 21.53
C ILE A 482 -12.70 3.02 20.88
N ILE A 483 -11.53 3.57 21.22
CA ILE A 483 -10.25 3.00 20.82
C ILE A 483 -9.71 2.23 22.03
N PRO A 484 -9.68 0.88 22.02
CA PRO A 484 -9.17 0.13 23.14
C PRO A 484 -7.78 0.62 23.54
N LYS A 485 -7.56 0.94 24.82
CA LYS A 485 -6.24 1.36 25.34
C LYS A 485 -5.12 0.38 24.95
N ASP A 486 -5.46 -0.88 24.75
CA ASP A 486 -4.57 -1.94 24.28
C ASP A 486 -4.18 -1.79 22.80
N ALA A 487 -4.99 -1.13 21.99
CA ALA A 487 -4.64 -0.79 20.60
C ALA A 487 -3.51 0.25 20.54
N PHE A 488 -3.41 1.16 21.53
CA PHE A 488 -2.34 2.14 21.63
C PHE A 488 -1.03 1.56 22.17
N GLY A 489 -1.07 0.59 23.06
CA GLY A 489 0.14 -0.07 23.58
C GLY A 489 0.93 -0.86 22.53
N ALA A 490 0.29 -1.24 21.43
CA ALA A 490 0.93 -1.90 20.30
C ALA A 490 1.66 -0.91 19.36
N ALA A 491 1.33 0.37 19.45
CA ALA A 491 1.75 1.40 18.53
C ALA A 491 3.03 2.16 18.96
N GLU A 492 3.59 1.96 20.14
CA GLU A 492 4.60 2.82 20.78
C GLU A 492 5.97 2.99 20.10
N ASN A 493 6.24 2.56 18.89
CA ASN A 493 7.59 2.68 18.31
C ASN A 493 7.72 2.76 16.77
N PHE A 494 6.84 3.46 16.05
CA PHE A 494 7.13 3.88 14.68
C PHE A 494 7.67 5.32 14.68
N THR A 495 8.95 5.51 14.92
CA THR A 495 9.66 6.73 14.51
C THR A 495 10.11 6.52 13.07
N TYR A 496 9.71 7.43 12.20
CA TYR A 496 10.17 7.54 10.81
C TYR A 496 11.64 7.92 10.75
#